data_6c3dd5fe64bbc23d189a9e7c2ee1477a
#
_entry.id   6c3dd5fe64bbc23d189a9e7c2ee1477a
#
_cell.length_a   1.000
_cell.length_b   1.000
_cell.length_c   1.000
_cell.angle_alpha   90.00
_cell.angle_beta   90.00
_cell.angle_gamma   90.00
#
_symmetry.space_group_name_H-M   'P 1'
#
loop_
_entity.id
_entity.type
_entity.pdbx_description
1 polymer ?
#
loop_
_entity_poly.entity_id
_entity_poly.type
_entity_poly.pdbx_seq_one_letter_code
_entity_poly.pdbx_strand_id
1 'polypeptide(L)'
;ILGVSGSGKTTALRLIAGFEKPDSGIIEMRNEIISSEEIYLPPEERNVGMVFQDYALFPHLDVKSNIAFGLSKNQIKSGRLNEVIEMCNLNDYSAKLPQELSGGQQQRVALARALAPNPEVILLDEPFTSLDAHMARDLRDEVMTLLRETETTAIIVTHDQEEALSVCDVVSVLENGSVIPVSY
;
A
#
# COMPACT_ATOMS: atom_id res chain seq x y z
N ILE A 1 -6.03 -9.72 3.82
CA ILE A 1 -6.93 -10.65 3.09
C ILE A 1 -6.05 -11.76 2.51
N LEU A 2 -6.30 -12.99 2.95
CA LEU A 2 -5.62 -14.20 2.50
C LEU A 2 -6.41 -14.87 1.37
N GLY A 3 -5.73 -15.49 0.41
CA GLY A 3 -6.40 -16.27 -0.64
C GLY A 3 -5.43 -16.78 -1.70
N VAL A 4 -5.83 -17.82 -2.42
CA VAL A 4 -5.02 -18.38 -3.50
C VAL A 4 -4.86 -17.41 -4.68
N SER A 5 -3.87 -17.64 -5.53
CA SER A 5 -3.72 -16.85 -6.77
C SER A 5 -5.00 -16.92 -7.61
N GLY A 6 -5.45 -15.77 -8.11
CA GLY A 6 -6.67 -15.67 -8.91
C GLY A 6 -7.98 -15.63 -8.10
N SER A 7 -7.95 -15.60 -6.76
CA SER A 7 -9.19 -15.49 -5.95
C SER A 7 -9.86 -14.11 -6.00
N GLY A 8 -9.22 -13.09 -6.60
CA GLY A 8 -9.76 -11.74 -6.71
C GLY A 8 -9.21 -10.74 -5.70
N LYS A 9 -8.15 -11.05 -4.95
CA LYS A 9 -7.53 -10.17 -3.95
C LYS A 9 -7.12 -8.80 -4.52
N THR A 10 -6.36 -8.80 -5.60
CA THR A 10 -5.95 -7.57 -6.32
C THR A 10 -7.16 -6.79 -6.83
N THR A 11 -8.20 -7.48 -7.33
CA THR A 11 -9.45 -6.84 -7.76
C THR A 11 -10.13 -6.14 -6.58
N ALA A 12 -10.19 -6.78 -5.41
CA ALA A 12 -10.75 -6.15 -4.21
C ALA A 12 -9.98 -4.87 -3.83
N LEU A 13 -8.63 -4.89 -3.87
CA LEU A 13 -7.84 -3.67 -3.65
C LEU A 13 -8.11 -2.59 -4.70
N ARG A 14 -8.22 -2.96 -5.98
CA ARG A 14 -8.50 -2.01 -7.07
C ARG A 14 -9.88 -1.36 -6.94
N LEU A 15 -10.89 -2.12 -6.49
CA LEU A 15 -12.21 -1.59 -6.18
C LEU A 15 -12.15 -0.56 -5.04
N ILE A 16 -11.41 -0.86 -3.96
CA ILE A 16 -11.23 0.06 -2.82
C ILE A 16 -10.43 1.30 -3.26
N ALA A 17 -9.36 1.12 -4.05
CA ALA A 17 -8.55 2.22 -4.57
C ALA A 17 -9.29 3.10 -5.60
N GLY A 18 -10.38 2.60 -6.22
CA GLY A 18 -11.11 3.31 -7.27
C GLY A 18 -10.53 3.16 -8.66
N PHE A 19 -9.68 2.15 -8.90
CA PHE A 19 -9.22 1.83 -10.26
C PHE A 19 -10.25 1.01 -11.04
N GLU A 20 -11.19 0.39 -10.33
CA GLU A 20 -12.30 -0.37 -10.89
C GLU A 20 -13.61 0.02 -10.19
N LYS A 21 -14.72 -0.01 -10.93
CA LYS A 21 -16.06 0.23 -10.37
C LYS A 21 -16.72 -1.13 -10.07
N PRO A 22 -17.33 -1.34 -8.88
CA PRO A 22 -18.09 -2.54 -8.62
C PRO A 22 -19.36 -2.60 -9.48
N ASP A 23 -19.73 -3.79 -9.94
CA ASP A 23 -20.97 -4.01 -10.69
C ASP A 23 -22.23 -3.74 -9.82
N SER A 24 -22.12 -3.97 -8.51
CA SER A 24 -23.17 -3.71 -7.54
C SER A 24 -22.59 -3.62 -6.13
N GLY A 25 -23.40 -3.13 -5.18
CA GLY A 25 -23.01 -3.00 -3.78
C GLY A 25 -22.46 -1.62 -3.44
N ILE A 26 -21.89 -1.49 -2.24
CA ILE A 26 -21.43 -0.22 -1.67
C ILE A 26 -20.03 -0.42 -1.11
N ILE A 27 -19.17 0.57 -1.34
CA ILE A 27 -17.89 0.71 -0.63
C ILE A 27 -17.99 1.95 0.24
N GLU A 28 -17.76 1.76 1.52
CA GLU A 28 -17.85 2.80 2.54
C GLU A 28 -16.50 2.94 3.27
N MET A 29 -16.07 4.15 3.53
CA MET A 29 -14.89 4.48 4.31
C MET A 29 -15.24 5.60 5.29
N ARG A 30 -14.99 5.41 6.59
CA ARG A 30 -15.33 6.37 7.65
C ARG A 30 -16.79 6.87 7.64
N ASN A 31 -17.75 5.99 7.38
CA ASN A 31 -19.17 6.30 7.24
C ASN A 31 -19.51 7.19 6.01
N GLU A 32 -18.60 7.30 5.05
CA GLU A 32 -18.85 7.97 3.77
C GLU A 32 -18.87 6.95 2.64
N ILE A 33 -19.89 6.99 1.80
CA ILE A 33 -20.00 6.12 0.63
C ILE A 33 -19.06 6.67 -0.44
N ILE A 34 -18.02 5.89 -0.78
CA ILE A 34 -17.04 6.24 -1.82
C ILE A 34 -17.33 5.55 -3.16
N SER A 35 -18.19 4.52 -3.15
CA SER A 35 -18.68 3.89 -4.39
C SER A 35 -20.03 3.22 -4.15
N SER A 36 -20.96 3.42 -5.05
CA SER A 36 -22.28 2.79 -5.14
C SER A 36 -22.79 2.82 -6.58
N GLU A 37 -24.07 2.49 -6.81
CA GLU A 37 -24.69 2.66 -8.14
C GLU A 37 -24.67 4.12 -8.58
N GLU A 38 -24.93 5.07 -7.65
CA GLU A 38 -25.07 6.50 -7.93
C GLU A 38 -23.78 7.29 -7.70
N ILE A 39 -22.90 6.82 -6.79
CA ILE A 39 -21.68 7.53 -6.36
C ILE A 39 -20.46 6.74 -6.83
N TYR A 40 -19.49 7.45 -7.37
CA TYR A 40 -18.16 6.90 -7.66
C TYR A 40 -17.11 7.99 -7.50
N LEU A 41 -16.37 7.92 -6.39
CA LEU A 41 -15.18 8.75 -6.20
C LEU A 41 -14.00 8.16 -6.98
N PRO A 42 -13.34 8.95 -7.83
CA PRO A 42 -12.13 8.50 -8.54
C PRO A 42 -10.96 8.31 -7.55
N PRO A 43 -9.88 7.58 -7.93
CA PRO A 43 -8.76 7.27 -7.04
C PRO A 43 -8.16 8.49 -6.32
N GLU A 44 -8.01 9.60 -7.02
CA GLU A 44 -7.41 10.84 -6.48
C GLU A 44 -8.25 11.52 -5.40
N GLU A 45 -9.52 11.16 -5.25
CA GLU A 45 -10.43 11.72 -4.25
C GLU A 45 -10.63 10.78 -3.04
N ARG A 46 -10.09 9.54 -3.09
CA ARG A 46 -10.34 8.54 -2.04
C ARG A 46 -9.42 8.62 -0.83
N ASN A 47 -8.39 9.44 -0.87
CA ASN A 47 -7.37 9.51 0.20
C ASN A 47 -6.78 8.13 0.59
N VAL A 48 -6.53 7.29 -0.41
CA VAL A 48 -6.02 5.92 -0.28
C VAL A 48 -4.64 5.84 -0.94
N GLY A 49 -3.66 5.31 -0.22
CA GLY A 49 -2.36 4.95 -0.79
C GLY A 49 -2.38 3.52 -1.33
N MET A 50 -1.61 3.23 -2.38
CA MET A 50 -1.48 1.86 -2.89
C MET A 50 -0.03 1.53 -3.23
N VAL A 51 0.41 0.36 -2.78
CA VAL A 51 1.67 -0.27 -3.17
C VAL A 51 1.33 -1.50 -4.00
N PHE A 52 1.77 -1.50 -5.25
CA PHE A 52 1.58 -2.58 -6.21
C PHE A 52 2.63 -3.66 -6.03
N GLN A 53 2.36 -4.87 -6.47
CA GLN A 53 3.26 -6.02 -6.39
C GLN A 53 4.60 -5.79 -7.11
N ASP A 54 4.61 -5.04 -8.21
CA ASP A 54 5.80 -4.65 -8.99
C ASP A 54 6.36 -3.27 -8.58
N TYR A 55 5.89 -2.75 -7.42
CA TYR A 55 6.21 -1.44 -6.87
C TYR A 55 5.79 -0.25 -7.73
N ALA A 56 5.59 -0.40 -9.02
CA ALA A 56 5.15 0.61 -9.99
C ALA A 56 5.89 1.97 -9.82
N LEU A 57 7.21 1.93 -9.61
CA LEU A 57 8.03 3.13 -9.50
C LEU A 57 8.20 3.78 -10.88
N PHE A 58 8.25 5.11 -10.90
CA PHE A 58 8.55 5.86 -12.12
C PHE A 58 10.03 5.73 -12.46
N PRO A 59 10.41 4.99 -13.52
CA PRO A 59 11.82 4.62 -13.77
C PRO A 59 12.70 5.80 -14.18
N HIS A 60 12.11 6.90 -14.61
CA HIS A 60 12.76 8.14 -15.04
C HIS A 60 12.87 9.19 -13.92
N LEU A 61 12.30 8.93 -12.75
CA LEU A 61 12.37 9.80 -11.58
C LEU A 61 13.28 9.17 -10.53
N ASP A 62 14.08 9.99 -9.85
CA ASP A 62 14.83 9.58 -8.67
C ASP A 62 13.91 9.26 -7.48
N VAL A 63 14.47 8.71 -6.41
CA VAL A 63 13.74 8.35 -5.18
C VAL A 63 12.95 9.56 -4.65
N LYS A 64 13.62 10.70 -4.51
CA LYS A 64 13.00 11.92 -3.99
C LYS A 64 11.81 12.38 -4.84
N SER A 65 11.95 12.34 -6.15
CA SER A 65 10.91 12.72 -7.11
C SER A 65 9.77 11.71 -7.16
N ASN A 66 10.06 10.40 -7.03
CA ASN A 66 9.04 9.36 -6.88
C ASN A 66 8.16 9.63 -5.65
N ILE A 67 8.78 9.90 -4.49
CA ILE A 67 8.04 10.17 -3.24
C ILE A 67 7.26 11.49 -3.34
N ALA A 68 7.85 12.52 -3.94
CA ALA A 68 7.23 13.83 -4.09
C ALA A 68 6.05 13.85 -5.06
N PHE A 69 5.88 12.82 -5.89
CA PHE A 69 4.91 12.81 -7.00
C PHE A 69 3.47 13.06 -6.56
N GLY A 70 3.06 12.48 -5.42
CA GLY A 70 1.72 12.66 -4.85
C GLY A 70 1.57 13.84 -3.89
N LEU A 71 2.65 14.60 -3.63
CA LEU A 71 2.63 15.69 -2.67
C LEU A 71 2.18 17.02 -3.30
N SER A 72 1.31 17.72 -2.59
CA SER A 72 0.99 19.11 -2.90
C SER A 72 2.17 20.04 -2.62
N LYS A 73 2.17 21.23 -3.25
CA LYS A 73 3.20 22.25 -2.99
C LYS A 73 3.28 22.67 -1.51
N ASN A 74 2.17 22.62 -0.80
CA ASN A 74 2.11 22.98 0.63
C ASN A 74 2.78 21.87 1.47
N GLN A 75 2.53 20.60 1.19
CA GLN A 75 3.16 19.48 1.87
C GLN A 75 4.69 19.46 1.65
N ILE A 76 5.15 19.77 0.44
CA ILE A 76 6.59 19.90 0.15
C ILE A 76 7.20 21.04 0.98
N LYS A 77 6.53 22.21 1.04
CA LYS A 77 7.02 23.38 1.81
C LYS A 77 7.00 23.14 3.32
N SER A 78 6.08 22.34 3.84
CA SER A 78 6.02 21.98 5.26
C SER A 78 7.11 21.00 5.70
N GLY A 79 7.90 20.45 4.77
CA GLY A 79 8.96 19.48 5.07
C GLY A 79 8.51 18.02 5.03
N ARG A 80 7.26 17.73 4.69
CA ARG A 80 6.71 16.36 4.66
C ARG A 80 7.55 15.39 3.80
N LEU A 81 8.09 15.85 2.68
CA LEU A 81 8.95 15.04 1.83
C LEU A 81 10.21 14.53 2.57
N ASN A 82 10.89 15.41 3.30
CA ASN A 82 12.10 15.04 4.04
C ASN A 82 11.76 14.13 5.22
N GLU A 83 10.66 14.39 5.92
CA GLU A 83 10.14 13.55 6.99
C GLU A 83 9.92 12.11 6.50
N VAL A 84 9.22 11.92 5.38
CA VAL A 84 8.94 10.59 4.82
C VAL A 84 10.21 9.88 4.33
N ILE A 85 11.15 10.62 3.72
CA ILE A 85 12.45 10.06 3.31
C ILE A 85 13.21 9.53 4.53
N GLU A 86 13.21 10.27 5.62
CA GLU A 86 13.86 9.88 6.88
C GLU A 86 13.16 8.69 7.53
N MET A 87 11.85 8.72 7.66
CA MET A 87 11.03 7.63 8.21
C MET A 87 11.28 6.29 7.48
N CYS A 88 11.45 6.33 6.16
CA CYS A 88 11.69 5.13 5.34
C CYS A 88 13.19 4.78 5.18
N ASN A 89 14.10 5.45 5.90
CA ASN A 89 15.55 5.26 5.80
C ASN A 89 16.09 5.38 4.36
N LEU A 90 15.63 6.41 3.63
CA LEU A 90 15.95 6.61 2.20
C LEU A 90 16.90 7.80 1.94
N ASN A 91 17.47 8.42 2.98
CA ASN A 91 18.33 9.60 2.84
C ASN A 91 19.49 9.38 1.86
N ASP A 92 20.23 8.27 2.01
CA ASP A 92 21.40 7.94 1.19
C ASP A 92 21.06 7.54 -0.25
N TYR A 93 19.77 7.31 -0.52
CA TYR A 93 19.28 6.85 -1.81
C TYR A 93 18.48 7.91 -2.56
N SER A 94 18.25 9.08 -1.96
CA SER A 94 17.31 10.09 -2.44
C SER A 94 17.52 10.56 -3.88
N ALA A 95 18.77 10.55 -4.37
CA ALA A 95 19.13 10.93 -5.74
C ALA A 95 19.30 9.74 -6.71
N LYS A 96 19.08 8.49 -6.25
CA LYS A 96 19.20 7.29 -7.09
C LYS A 96 17.94 7.06 -7.91
N LEU A 97 18.11 6.46 -9.08
CA LEU A 97 17.02 5.97 -9.91
C LEU A 97 16.57 4.57 -9.43
N PRO A 98 15.33 4.15 -9.68
CA PRO A 98 14.82 2.83 -9.25
C PRO A 98 15.70 1.66 -9.65
N GLN A 99 16.27 1.66 -10.86
CA GLN A 99 17.15 0.60 -11.35
C GLN A 99 18.50 0.49 -10.63
N GLU A 100 18.86 1.46 -9.79
CA GLU A 100 20.07 1.47 -8.97
C GLU A 100 19.83 0.95 -7.55
N LEU A 101 18.59 0.54 -7.26
CA LEU A 101 18.12 0.10 -5.95
C LEU A 101 17.92 -1.42 -5.90
N SER A 102 18.16 -2.02 -4.73
CA SER A 102 17.72 -3.39 -4.46
C SER A 102 16.18 -3.48 -4.38
N GLY A 103 15.61 -4.69 -4.52
CA GLY A 103 14.17 -4.90 -4.41
C GLY A 103 13.56 -4.36 -3.11
N GLY A 104 14.21 -4.59 -1.97
CA GLY A 104 13.76 -4.04 -0.69
C GLY A 104 13.84 -2.51 -0.62
N GLN A 105 14.85 -1.89 -1.25
CA GLN A 105 14.92 -0.43 -1.35
C GLN A 105 13.82 0.12 -2.26
N GLN A 106 13.54 -0.53 -3.39
CA GLN A 106 12.43 -0.14 -4.27
C GLN A 106 11.09 -0.22 -3.54
N GLN A 107 10.88 -1.26 -2.74
CA GLN A 107 9.68 -1.40 -1.94
C GLN A 107 9.54 -0.28 -0.90
N ARG A 108 10.62 0.08 -0.19
CA ARG A 108 10.61 1.23 0.72
C ARG A 108 10.26 2.53 0.01
N VAL A 109 10.74 2.74 -1.22
CA VAL A 109 10.36 3.91 -2.03
C VAL A 109 8.89 3.88 -2.41
N ALA A 110 8.35 2.73 -2.80
CA ALA A 110 6.93 2.59 -3.12
C ALA A 110 6.04 2.86 -1.88
N LEU A 111 6.43 2.33 -0.72
CA LEU A 111 5.76 2.58 0.55
C LEU A 111 5.83 4.07 0.93
N ALA A 112 7.02 4.68 0.86
CA ALA A 112 7.23 6.09 1.13
C ALA A 112 6.36 6.97 0.22
N ARG A 113 6.28 6.67 -1.08
CA ARG A 113 5.41 7.36 -2.03
C ARG A 113 3.94 7.23 -1.67
N ALA A 114 3.51 6.05 -1.25
CA ALA A 114 2.12 5.80 -0.86
C ALA A 114 1.74 6.51 0.46
N LEU A 115 2.67 6.60 1.41
CA LEU A 115 2.48 7.26 2.72
C LEU A 115 2.67 8.78 2.68
N ALA A 116 3.40 9.31 1.69
CA ALA A 116 3.74 10.72 1.62
C ALA A 116 2.52 11.66 1.68
N PRO A 117 1.41 11.41 0.97
CA PRO A 117 0.20 12.24 1.04
C PRO A 117 -0.53 12.20 2.39
N ASN A 118 -0.11 11.30 3.30
CA ASN A 118 -0.80 11.00 4.57
C ASN A 118 -2.19 10.37 4.34
N PRO A 119 -2.26 9.20 3.68
CA PRO A 119 -3.53 8.56 3.36
C PRO A 119 -4.20 8.02 4.63
N GLU A 120 -5.53 7.88 4.57
CA GLU A 120 -6.31 7.23 5.63
C GLU A 120 -6.14 5.72 5.63
N VAL A 121 -6.01 5.14 4.45
CA VAL A 121 -5.84 3.71 4.23
C VAL A 121 -4.71 3.48 3.24
N ILE A 122 -3.86 2.50 3.54
CA ILE A 122 -2.87 2.00 2.58
C ILE A 122 -3.23 0.58 2.16
N LEU A 123 -3.15 0.33 0.86
CA LEU A 123 -3.41 -0.96 0.24
C LEU A 123 -2.09 -1.56 -0.21
N LEU A 124 -1.79 -2.78 0.23
CA LEU A 124 -0.56 -3.49 -0.07
C LEU A 124 -0.87 -4.77 -0.83
N ASP A 125 -0.47 -4.83 -2.09
CA ASP A 125 -0.72 -5.99 -2.98
C ASP A 125 0.51 -6.90 -3.00
N GLU A 126 0.45 -8.02 -2.28
CA GLU A 126 1.51 -9.02 -2.13
C GLU A 126 2.90 -8.39 -1.87
N PRO A 127 3.03 -7.53 -0.84
CA PRO A 127 4.17 -6.63 -0.71
C PRO A 127 5.51 -7.33 -0.48
N PHE A 128 5.56 -8.57 0.03
CA PHE A 128 6.80 -9.22 0.40
C PHE A 128 7.14 -10.44 -0.47
N THR A 129 6.34 -10.73 -1.49
CA THR A 129 6.44 -11.97 -2.31
C THR A 129 7.70 -12.01 -3.17
N SER A 130 8.24 -10.86 -3.59
CA SER A 130 9.39 -10.78 -4.51
C SER A 130 10.76 -10.81 -3.83
N LEU A 131 10.81 -10.99 -2.50
CA LEU A 131 12.03 -10.97 -1.71
C LEU A 131 12.44 -12.36 -1.23
N ASP A 132 13.73 -12.56 -0.93
CA ASP A 132 14.16 -13.75 -0.21
C ASP A 132 13.62 -13.74 1.24
N ALA A 133 13.48 -14.93 1.84
CA ALA A 133 12.79 -15.12 3.12
C ALA A 133 13.39 -14.30 4.29
N HIS A 134 14.71 -14.04 4.28
CA HIS A 134 15.35 -13.25 5.34
C HIS A 134 15.05 -11.78 5.16
N MET A 135 15.27 -11.25 3.96
CA MET A 135 14.97 -9.84 3.63
C MET A 135 13.49 -9.52 3.75
N ALA A 136 12.60 -10.47 3.39
CA ALA A 136 11.16 -10.30 3.53
C ALA A 136 10.75 -10.12 5.00
N ARG A 137 11.38 -10.85 5.93
CA ARG A 137 11.08 -10.74 7.36
C ARG A 137 11.48 -9.38 7.91
N ASP A 138 12.72 -8.97 7.67
CA ASP A 138 13.24 -7.69 8.18
C ASP A 138 12.43 -6.51 7.64
N LEU A 139 12.15 -6.51 6.35
CA LEU A 139 11.36 -5.46 5.71
C LEU A 139 9.90 -5.45 6.17
N ARG A 140 9.31 -6.61 6.44
CA ARG A 140 7.98 -6.74 7.01
C ARG A 140 7.89 -6.04 8.36
N ASP A 141 8.84 -6.33 9.25
CA ASP A 141 8.87 -5.73 10.59
C ASP A 141 9.04 -4.21 10.50
N GLU A 142 9.87 -3.71 9.59
CA GLU A 142 10.03 -2.27 9.33
C GLU A 142 8.72 -1.64 8.81
N VAL A 143 8.07 -2.26 7.82
CA VAL A 143 6.79 -1.78 7.26
C VAL A 143 5.71 -1.71 8.33
N MET A 144 5.58 -2.77 9.14
CA MET A 144 4.58 -2.80 10.21
C MET A 144 4.86 -1.78 11.31
N THR A 145 6.13 -1.55 11.65
CA THR A 145 6.53 -0.51 12.58
C THR A 145 6.12 0.87 12.05
N LEU A 146 6.45 1.15 10.79
CA LEU A 146 6.11 2.41 10.15
C LEU A 146 4.59 2.67 10.09
N LEU A 147 3.80 1.64 9.75
CA LEU A 147 2.33 1.74 9.71
C LEU A 147 1.73 2.03 11.09
N ARG A 148 2.30 1.45 12.17
CA ARG A 148 1.89 1.72 13.55
C ARG A 148 2.27 3.12 14.00
N GLU A 149 3.50 3.56 13.70
CA GLU A 149 3.98 4.91 14.06
C GLU A 149 3.18 6.01 13.34
N THR A 150 2.71 5.74 12.13
CA THR A 150 1.87 6.68 11.35
C THR A 150 0.38 6.54 11.64
N GLU A 151 -0.02 5.60 12.50
CA GLU A 151 -1.44 5.27 12.78
C GLU A 151 -2.27 5.02 11.50
N THR A 152 -1.61 4.51 10.44
CA THR A 152 -2.24 4.30 9.14
C THR A 152 -2.91 2.93 9.10
N THR A 153 -4.20 2.88 8.77
CA THR A 153 -4.90 1.62 8.53
C THR A 153 -4.35 0.95 7.26
N ALA A 154 -4.02 -0.34 7.35
CA ALA A 154 -3.50 -1.08 6.22
C ALA A 154 -4.40 -2.26 5.83
N ILE A 155 -4.62 -2.44 4.53
CA ILE A 155 -5.22 -3.65 3.97
C ILE A 155 -4.13 -4.37 3.17
N ILE A 156 -3.73 -5.54 3.65
CA ILE A 156 -2.70 -6.37 3.01
C ILE A 156 -3.38 -7.55 2.34
N VAL A 157 -3.08 -7.79 1.08
CA VAL A 157 -3.45 -9.02 0.40
C VAL A 157 -2.22 -9.88 0.20
N THR A 158 -2.32 -11.15 0.52
CA THR A 158 -1.24 -12.13 0.40
C THR A 158 -1.79 -13.53 0.17
N HIS A 159 -0.96 -14.43 -0.31
CA HIS A 159 -1.24 -15.85 -0.35
C HIS A 159 -0.46 -16.62 0.75
N ASP A 160 0.38 -15.92 1.51
CA ASP A 160 1.19 -16.49 2.60
C ASP A 160 0.44 -16.38 3.93
N GLN A 161 0.09 -17.55 4.49
CA GLN A 161 -0.64 -17.64 5.76
C GLN A 161 0.22 -17.20 6.94
N GLU A 162 1.52 -17.56 6.96
CA GLU A 162 2.42 -17.18 8.06
C GLU A 162 2.61 -15.66 8.08
N GLU A 163 2.73 -15.05 6.91
CA GLU A 163 2.77 -13.60 6.77
C GLU A 163 1.51 -12.96 7.35
N ALA A 164 0.32 -13.37 6.89
CA ALA A 164 -0.94 -12.78 7.33
C ALA A 164 -1.12 -12.88 8.86
N LEU A 165 -0.79 -14.04 9.45
CA LEU A 165 -0.93 -14.29 10.88
C LEU A 165 0.09 -13.53 11.74
N SER A 166 1.27 -13.22 11.18
CA SER A 166 2.34 -12.55 11.93
C SER A 166 2.19 -11.03 12.01
N VAL A 167 1.44 -10.41 11.05
CA VAL A 167 1.41 -8.96 10.93
C VAL A 167 0.03 -8.33 11.08
N CYS A 168 -1.05 -9.06 10.80
CA CYS A 168 -2.38 -8.49 10.74
C CYS A 168 -3.13 -8.67 12.07
N ASP A 169 -3.84 -7.63 12.50
CA ASP A 169 -4.73 -7.69 13.67
C ASP A 169 -6.00 -8.50 13.37
N VAL A 170 -6.42 -8.51 12.11
CA VAL A 170 -7.59 -9.26 11.62
C VAL A 170 -7.24 -9.93 10.29
N VAL A 171 -7.55 -11.21 10.16
CA VAL A 171 -7.36 -11.98 8.92
C VAL A 171 -8.71 -12.42 8.38
N SER A 172 -8.89 -12.26 7.07
CA SER A 172 -10.04 -12.78 6.34
C SER A 172 -9.57 -13.57 5.12
N VAL A 173 -10.26 -14.64 4.78
CA VAL A 173 -9.95 -15.46 3.60
C VAL A 173 -10.91 -15.10 2.48
N LEU A 174 -10.37 -14.79 1.30
CA LEU A 174 -11.14 -14.63 0.07
C LEU A 174 -11.14 -15.96 -0.71
N GLU A 175 -12.28 -16.61 -0.69
CA GLU A 175 -12.49 -17.90 -1.34
C GLU A 175 -13.82 -17.90 -2.10
N ASN A 176 -13.81 -18.38 -3.35
CA ASN A 176 -14.99 -18.48 -4.22
C ASN A 176 -15.82 -17.18 -4.30
N GLY A 177 -15.14 -16.02 -4.33
CA GLY A 177 -15.79 -14.71 -4.40
C GLY A 177 -16.39 -14.21 -3.09
N SER A 178 -16.19 -14.93 -1.98
CA SER A 178 -16.68 -14.57 -0.66
C SER A 178 -15.56 -14.30 0.31
N VAL A 179 -15.72 -13.28 1.16
CA VAL A 179 -14.77 -12.95 2.24
C VAL A 179 -15.26 -13.63 3.53
N ILE A 180 -14.44 -14.53 4.08
CA ILE A 180 -14.72 -15.29 5.29
C ILE A 180 -13.78 -14.81 6.39
N PRO A 181 -14.28 -14.21 7.49
CA PRO A 181 -13.44 -13.83 8.62
C PRO A 181 -12.85 -15.07 9.29
N VAL A 182 -11.55 -15.01 9.63
CA VAL A 182 -10.90 -16.05 10.44
C VAL A 182 -10.97 -15.62 11.89
N SER A 183 -11.69 -16.40 12.71
CA SER A 183 -11.69 -16.23 14.16
C SER A 183 -10.55 -17.04 14.78
N TYR A 184 -9.75 -16.42 15.63
CA TYR A 184 -8.70 -17.05 16.44
C TYR A 184 -9.16 -17.27 17.86
#